data_9d9bc508eadb5e575c2d37a931060578
#
_entry.id   9d9bc508eadb5e575c2d37a931060578
#
_cell.length_a   1.000
_cell.length_b   1.000
_cell.length_c   1.000
_cell.angle_alpha   90.00
_cell.angle_beta   90.00
_cell.angle_gamma   90.00
#
_symmetry.space_group_name_H-M   'P 1'
#
loop_
_entity.id
_entity.type
_entity.pdbx_description
1 polymer ?
#
loop_
_entity_poly.entity_id
_entity_poly.type
_entity_poly.pdbx_seq_one_letter_code
_entity_poly.pdbx_strand_id
1 'polypeptide(L)'
;MKFSTALLSIALITGSASLSANDDDKEEAPEEVRLAAAKKVLSESSQISLVYVKGLVCPSCAIGIRKNLSKMDGVDKKRFRDGIDMNPETQLVTIALKKGAQVEVKEVLERVDDAGYDAIEKYKLHDGHLDAHKFKKDASVEVVHHAPHK
;
A
#
# COMPACT_ATOMS: atom_id res chain seq x y z
N MET A 1 10.01 -16.11 -76.05
CA MET A 1 10.47 -16.19 -74.65
C MET A 1 9.85 -15.04 -73.90
N LYS A 2 8.86 -15.32 -73.05
CA LYS A 2 8.10 -14.29 -72.28
C LYS A 2 8.47 -14.43 -70.84
N PHE A 3 9.21 -13.46 -70.27
CA PHE A 3 9.51 -13.41 -68.86
C PHE A 3 8.38 -12.62 -68.17
N SER A 4 7.64 -13.31 -67.32
CA SER A 4 6.57 -12.74 -66.51
C SER A 4 7.14 -12.31 -65.20
N THR A 5 7.18 -10.99 -64.95
CA THR A 5 7.66 -10.38 -63.72
C THR A 5 6.54 -10.31 -62.72
N ALA A 6 6.57 -11.12 -61.67
CA ALA A 6 5.63 -11.07 -60.56
C ALA A 6 6.09 -10.00 -59.55
N LEU A 7 5.31 -8.99 -59.42
CA LEU A 7 5.43 -7.93 -58.37
C LEU A 7 4.87 -8.45 -57.04
N LEU A 8 5.78 -8.65 -56.10
CA LEU A 8 5.44 -9.02 -54.72
C LEU A 8 5.19 -7.75 -53.94
N SER A 9 3.92 -7.43 -53.64
CA SER A 9 3.55 -6.31 -52.81
C SER A 9 3.65 -6.71 -51.34
N ILE A 10 4.64 -6.14 -50.64
CA ILE A 10 4.80 -6.28 -49.20
C ILE A 10 3.95 -5.20 -48.56
N ALA A 11 2.85 -5.61 -47.93
CA ALA A 11 2.02 -4.72 -47.07
C ALA A 11 2.67 -4.58 -45.71
N LEU A 12 3.24 -3.40 -45.42
CA LEU A 12 3.68 -3.03 -44.08
C LEU A 12 2.42 -2.73 -43.24
N ILE A 13 2.12 -3.62 -42.33
CA ILE A 13 1.14 -3.38 -41.27
C ILE A 13 1.86 -2.64 -40.14
N THR A 14 1.75 -1.32 -40.11
CA THR A 14 2.16 -0.50 -38.96
C THR A 14 1.08 -0.66 -37.86
N GLY A 15 1.27 -1.62 -36.99
CA GLY A 15 0.51 -1.75 -35.77
C GLY A 15 0.94 -0.65 -34.79
N SER A 16 0.14 0.42 -34.70
CA SER A 16 0.26 1.40 -33.62
C SER A 16 -0.20 0.74 -32.32
N ALA A 17 0.73 0.25 -31.53
CA ALA A 17 0.47 -0.14 -30.15
C ALA A 17 0.22 1.17 -29.35
N SER A 18 -1.04 1.47 -29.09
CA SER A 18 -1.42 2.49 -28.12
C SER A 18 -1.00 1.99 -26.74
N LEU A 19 0.10 2.48 -26.23
CA LEU A 19 0.44 2.36 -24.82
C LEU A 19 -0.54 3.26 -24.05
N SER A 20 -1.65 2.67 -23.64
CA SER A 20 -2.43 3.23 -22.53
C SER A 20 -1.60 3.05 -21.28
N ALA A 21 -0.96 4.12 -20.85
CA ALA A 21 -0.41 4.21 -19.51
C ALA A 21 -1.61 4.24 -18.54
N ASN A 22 -2.04 3.07 -18.07
CA ASN A 22 -2.91 2.98 -16.93
C ASN A 22 -2.08 3.34 -15.70
N ASP A 23 -2.49 4.37 -14.97
CA ASP A 23 -1.92 4.78 -13.67
C ASP A 23 -2.12 3.69 -12.57
N ASP A 24 -2.69 2.55 -12.91
CA ASP A 24 -2.93 1.40 -12.02
C ASP A 24 -1.73 0.43 -11.90
N ASP A 25 -0.65 0.64 -12.66
CA ASP A 25 0.54 -0.25 -12.68
C ASP A 25 1.56 0.02 -11.56
N LYS A 26 1.16 0.61 -10.44
CA LYS A 26 2.00 0.56 -9.25
C LYS A 26 1.93 -0.85 -8.69
N GLU A 27 2.98 -1.61 -8.93
CA GLU A 27 3.12 -3.00 -8.53
C GLU A 27 2.74 -3.18 -7.04
N GLU A 28 1.65 -3.88 -6.79
CA GLU A 28 1.21 -4.15 -5.42
C GLU A 28 2.07 -5.27 -4.83
N ALA A 29 2.48 -5.09 -3.57
CA ALA A 29 3.13 -6.16 -2.83
C ALA A 29 2.20 -7.39 -2.76
N PRO A 30 2.71 -8.61 -3.03
CA PRO A 30 1.90 -9.82 -2.92
C PRO A 30 1.23 -9.90 -1.54
N GLU A 31 -0.07 -10.23 -1.53
CA GLU A 31 -0.86 -10.25 -0.29
C GLU A 31 -0.23 -11.15 0.79
N GLU A 32 0.24 -12.33 0.41
CA GLU A 32 0.87 -13.28 1.34
C GLU A 32 2.12 -12.67 2.02
N VAL A 33 2.95 -11.97 1.26
CA VAL A 33 4.15 -11.29 1.76
C VAL A 33 3.77 -10.18 2.72
N ARG A 34 2.74 -9.41 2.36
CA ARG A 34 2.22 -8.31 3.18
C ARG A 34 1.63 -8.82 4.50
N LEU A 35 0.82 -9.88 4.46
CA LEU A 35 0.21 -10.47 5.66
C LEU A 35 1.26 -11.09 6.60
N ALA A 36 2.26 -11.79 6.06
CA ALA A 36 3.35 -12.33 6.85
C ALA A 36 4.15 -11.22 7.55
N ALA A 37 4.47 -10.15 6.83
CA ALA A 37 5.14 -8.99 7.38
C ALA A 37 4.29 -8.27 8.43
N ALA A 38 3.00 -8.09 8.18
CA ALA A 38 2.07 -7.48 9.13
C ALA A 38 1.99 -8.26 10.45
N LYS A 39 1.87 -9.58 10.38
CA LYS A 39 1.87 -10.45 11.55
C LYS A 39 3.16 -10.33 12.34
N LYS A 40 4.32 -10.32 11.67
CA LYS A 40 5.63 -10.16 12.30
C LYS A 40 5.72 -8.81 13.03
N VAL A 41 5.44 -7.70 12.36
CA VAL A 41 5.53 -6.35 12.93
C VAL A 41 4.62 -6.20 14.15
N LEU A 42 3.38 -6.71 14.07
CA LEU A 42 2.41 -6.64 15.18
C LEU A 42 2.76 -7.55 16.36
N SER A 43 3.49 -8.65 16.12
CA SER A 43 3.95 -9.53 17.20
C SER A 43 5.18 -8.97 17.94
N GLU A 44 6.02 -8.20 17.25
CA GLU A 44 7.25 -7.63 17.80
C GLU A 44 7.05 -6.25 18.43
N SER A 45 5.99 -5.55 18.06
CA SER A 45 5.76 -4.15 18.46
C SER A 45 4.38 -3.95 19.06
N SER A 46 4.35 -3.43 20.29
CA SER A 46 3.13 -2.92 20.92
C SER A 46 2.99 -1.41 20.68
N GLN A 47 1.80 -0.88 20.92
CA GLN A 47 1.52 0.55 20.77
C GLN A 47 1.85 1.06 19.36
N ILE A 48 1.33 0.36 18.36
CA ILE A 48 1.43 0.76 16.94
C ILE A 48 0.07 0.64 16.26
N SER A 49 -0.08 1.38 15.16
CA SER A 49 -1.11 1.16 14.15
C SER A 49 -0.41 0.78 12.84
N LEU A 50 -0.81 -0.31 12.22
CA LEU A 50 -0.21 -0.82 10.99
C LEU A 50 -1.21 -0.70 9.85
N VAL A 51 -0.81 0.00 8.77
CA VAL A 51 -1.68 0.33 7.63
C VAL A 51 -1.02 -0.10 6.33
N TYR A 52 -1.77 -0.73 5.45
CA TYR A 52 -1.38 -0.94 4.07
C TYR A 52 -1.70 0.30 3.24
N VAL A 53 -0.69 0.81 2.54
CA VAL A 53 -0.80 2.00 1.68
C VAL A 53 -0.42 1.63 0.26
N LYS A 54 -1.40 1.63 -0.64
CA LYS A 54 -1.21 1.33 -2.06
C LYS A 54 -0.30 2.35 -2.73
N GLY A 55 0.61 1.87 -3.57
CA GLY A 55 1.52 2.73 -4.32
C GLY A 55 2.74 3.21 -3.54
N LEU A 56 2.95 2.74 -2.31
CA LEU A 56 4.16 3.00 -1.54
C LEU A 56 5.31 2.13 -2.06
N VAL A 57 5.98 2.54 -3.14
CA VAL A 57 7.02 1.74 -3.81
C VAL A 57 8.43 2.30 -3.63
N CYS A 58 8.59 3.50 -3.08
CA CYS A 58 9.92 4.06 -2.86
C CYS A 58 10.03 4.85 -1.54
N PRO A 59 11.20 4.83 -0.87
CA PRO A 59 11.41 5.54 0.39
C PRO A 59 11.29 7.06 0.28
N SER A 60 11.68 7.64 -0.85
CA SER A 60 11.61 9.09 -1.09
C SER A 60 10.17 9.56 -1.36
N CYS A 61 9.36 8.73 -2.01
CA CYS A 61 7.95 9.01 -2.25
C CYS A 61 7.16 9.10 -0.94
N ALA A 62 7.59 8.34 0.06
CA ALA A 62 6.96 8.23 1.36
C ALA A 62 7.17 9.44 2.31
N ILE A 63 7.98 10.43 1.92
CA ILE A 63 8.22 11.61 2.76
C ILE A 63 6.93 12.38 3.05
N GLY A 64 6.05 12.49 2.07
CA GLY A 64 4.73 13.11 2.23
C GLY A 64 3.87 12.40 3.26
N ILE A 65 3.78 11.08 3.18
CA ILE A 65 3.04 10.23 4.13
C ILE A 65 3.58 10.44 5.55
N ARG A 66 4.91 10.33 5.73
CA ARG A 66 5.53 10.54 7.05
C ARG A 66 5.20 11.92 7.61
N LYS A 67 5.40 12.98 6.81
CA LYS A 67 5.14 14.35 7.21
C LYS A 67 3.69 14.58 7.63
N ASN A 68 2.73 13.95 6.95
CA ASN A 68 1.32 14.12 7.24
C ASN A 68 0.90 13.30 8.45
N LEU A 69 1.24 12.00 8.51
CA LEU A 69 0.89 11.13 9.63
C LEU A 69 1.56 11.55 10.95
N SER A 70 2.79 12.08 10.91
CA SER A 70 3.48 12.53 12.12
C SER A 70 2.82 13.74 12.80
N LYS A 71 1.88 14.43 12.14
CA LYS A 71 1.13 15.54 12.73
C LYS A 71 -0.02 15.09 13.62
N MET A 72 -0.42 13.81 13.57
CA MET A 72 -1.51 13.27 14.36
C MET A 72 -1.15 13.28 15.86
N ASP A 73 -2.09 13.68 16.72
CA ASP A 73 -1.83 13.88 18.14
C ASP A 73 -1.42 12.62 18.91
N GLY A 74 -1.94 11.46 18.51
CA GLY A 74 -1.65 10.16 19.11
C GLY A 74 -0.27 9.58 18.75
N VAL A 75 0.48 10.18 17.84
CA VAL A 75 1.75 9.65 17.33
C VAL A 75 2.89 9.90 18.31
N ASP A 76 3.64 8.84 18.61
CA ASP A 76 4.88 8.91 19.40
C ASP A 76 6.08 9.20 18.49
N LYS A 77 6.42 10.47 18.33
CA LYS A 77 7.51 10.95 17.47
C LYS A 77 8.92 10.54 17.93
N LYS A 78 9.05 9.94 19.12
CA LYS A 78 10.34 9.47 19.65
C LYS A 78 10.72 8.10 19.10
N ARG A 79 9.75 7.37 18.61
CA ARG A 79 9.95 6.05 17.98
C ARG A 79 10.06 6.22 16.47
N PHE A 80 10.84 5.36 15.83
CA PHE A 80 11.10 5.43 14.39
C PHE A 80 11.55 6.84 13.94
N ARG A 81 11.33 7.15 12.67
CA ARG A 81 11.55 8.49 12.16
C ARG A 81 10.24 9.30 12.26
N ASP A 82 10.19 10.27 13.16
CA ASP A 82 8.99 11.09 13.45
C ASP A 82 7.73 10.27 13.81
N GLY A 83 7.92 9.11 14.42
CA GLY A 83 6.83 8.21 14.80
C GLY A 83 6.34 7.28 13.67
N ILE A 84 6.96 7.35 12.49
CA ILE A 84 6.49 6.62 11.30
C ILE A 84 7.62 5.78 10.71
N ASP A 85 7.39 4.49 10.59
CA ASP A 85 8.21 3.57 9.81
C ASP A 85 7.47 3.09 8.58
N MET A 86 8.20 2.86 7.48
CA MET A 86 7.60 2.51 6.20
C MET A 86 8.46 1.48 5.49
N ASN A 87 7.81 0.44 5.02
CA ASN A 87 8.43 -0.61 4.22
C ASN A 87 7.84 -0.62 2.80
N PRO A 88 8.57 -0.12 1.79
CA PRO A 88 8.11 -0.10 0.40
C PRO A 88 7.91 -1.50 -0.22
N GLU A 89 8.66 -2.51 0.22
CA GLU A 89 8.57 -3.88 -0.32
C GLU A 89 7.24 -4.55 0.05
N THR A 90 6.72 -4.22 1.23
CA THR A 90 5.45 -4.75 1.73
C THR A 90 4.33 -3.71 1.69
N GLN A 91 4.66 -2.46 1.35
CA GLN A 91 3.75 -1.32 1.32
C GLN A 91 3.04 -1.08 2.66
N LEU A 92 3.72 -1.44 3.75
CA LEU A 92 3.23 -1.26 5.12
C LEU A 92 3.77 0.04 5.73
N VAL A 93 2.88 0.77 6.38
CA VAL A 93 3.18 1.95 7.17
C VAL A 93 2.89 1.64 8.63
N THR A 94 3.92 1.74 9.48
CA THR A 94 3.83 1.56 10.93
C THR A 94 3.77 2.93 11.60
N ILE A 95 2.71 3.20 12.33
CA ILE A 95 2.51 4.42 13.10
C ILE A 95 2.74 4.11 14.57
N ALA A 96 3.79 4.66 15.17
CA ALA A 96 4.03 4.52 16.61
C ALA A 96 3.01 5.34 17.40
N LEU A 97 2.41 4.75 18.42
CA LEU A 97 1.40 5.39 19.24
C LEU A 97 1.94 5.68 20.64
N LYS A 98 1.54 6.81 21.20
CA LYS A 98 1.72 7.11 22.62
C LYS A 98 0.93 6.09 23.46
N LYS A 99 1.35 5.86 24.69
CA LYS A 99 0.68 4.92 25.59
C LYS A 99 -0.80 5.27 25.75
N GLY A 100 -1.68 4.31 25.42
CA GLY A 100 -3.13 4.48 25.51
C GLY A 100 -3.76 5.33 24.38
N ALA A 101 -2.95 5.85 23.46
CA ALA A 101 -3.47 6.58 22.32
C ALA A 101 -3.99 5.62 21.23
N GLN A 102 -4.97 6.08 20.49
CA GLN A 102 -5.47 5.48 19.26
C GLN A 102 -5.47 6.53 18.17
N VAL A 103 -5.42 6.11 16.93
CA VAL A 103 -5.60 7.00 15.78
C VAL A 103 -6.92 6.70 15.10
N GLU A 104 -7.63 7.74 14.79
CA GLU A 104 -8.91 7.66 14.10
C GLU A 104 -8.69 7.24 12.64
N VAL A 105 -9.50 6.29 12.18
CA VAL A 105 -9.42 5.78 10.80
C VAL A 105 -9.57 6.90 9.79
N LYS A 106 -10.54 7.78 10.01
CA LYS A 106 -10.81 8.91 9.13
C LYS A 106 -9.59 9.82 8.99
N GLU A 107 -8.92 10.14 10.10
CA GLU A 107 -7.72 10.98 10.06
C GLU A 107 -6.57 10.30 9.31
N VAL A 108 -6.37 8.99 9.49
CA VAL A 108 -5.35 8.23 8.73
C VAL A 108 -5.63 8.31 7.24
N LEU A 109 -6.88 8.07 6.81
CA LEU A 109 -7.29 8.16 5.41
C LEU A 109 -7.00 9.54 4.82
N GLU A 110 -7.44 10.59 5.48
CA GLU A 110 -7.24 11.98 5.05
C GLU A 110 -5.74 12.33 4.92
N ARG A 111 -4.92 11.92 5.90
CA ARG A 111 -3.47 12.20 5.90
C ARG A 111 -2.71 11.44 4.81
N VAL A 112 -3.14 10.24 4.47
CA VAL A 112 -2.54 9.44 3.40
C VAL A 112 -2.98 9.98 2.04
N ASP A 113 -4.26 10.33 1.87
CA ASP A 113 -4.81 10.96 0.67
C ASP A 113 -4.15 12.31 0.38
N ASP A 114 -3.98 13.16 1.38
CA ASP A 114 -3.23 14.43 1.29
C ASP A 114 -1.78 14.25 0.80
N ALA A 115 -1.22 13.07 0.94
CA ALA A 115 0.10 12.73 0.42
C ALA A 115 0.05 12.12 -1.00
N GLY A 116 -1.15 11.96 -1.59
CA GLY A 116 -1.38 11.40 -2.92
C GLY A 116 -1.33 9.87 -2.95
N TYR A 117 -1.72 9.21 -1.87
CA TYR A 117 -1.73 7.75 -1.73
C TYR A 117 -3.08 7.26 -1.20
N ASP A 118 -3.32 5.95 -1.35
CA ASP A 118 -4.53 5.30 -0.86
C ASP A 118 -4.19 4.38 0.32
N ALA A 119 -4.78 4.65 1.49
CA ALA A 119 -4.78 3.70 2.60
C ALA A 119 -5.89 2.67 2.37
N ILE A 120 -5.54 1.39 2.32
CA ILE A 120 -6.44 0.30 1.93
C ILE A 120 -6.95 -0.47 3.14
N GLU A 121 -6.04 -0.85 4.04
CA GLU A 121 -6.35 -1.74 5.15
C GLU A 121 -5.56 -1.35 6.40
N LYS A 122 -6.15 -1.61 7.57
CA LYS A 122 -5.46 -1.58 8.86
C LYS A 122 -5.39 -2.98 9.41
N TYR A 123 -4.23 -3.37 9.89
CA TYR A 123 -4.02 -4.68 10.49
C TYR A 123 -4.07 -4.62 12.02
N LYS A 124 -4.63 -5.65 12.62
CA LYS A 124 -4.59 -5.89 14.07
C LYS A 124 -4.24 -7.35 14.33
N LEU A 125 -3.55 -7.62 15.42
CA LEU A 125 -3.29 -8.97 15.91
C LEU A 125 -4.14 -9.21 17.14
N HIS A 126 -5.01 -10.25 17.09
CA HIS A 126 -5.83 -10.67 18.21
C HIS A 126 -5.65 -12.17 18.42
N ASP A 127 -5.23 -12.59 19.60
CA ASP A 127 -4.97 -13.99 19.95
C ASP A 127 -4.12 -14.78 18.94
N GLY A 128 -3.12 -14.10 18.32
CA GLY A 128 -2.26 -14.69 17.30
C GLY A 128 -2.86 -14.77 15.90
N HIS A 129 -4.09 -14.33 15.73
CA HIS A 129 -4.77 -14.18 14.44
C HIS A 129 -4.63 -12.76 13.92
N LEU A 130 -4.36 -12.64 12.63
CA LEU A 130 -4.27 -11.35 11.95
C LEU A 130 -5.64 -11.00 11.37
N ASP A 131 -6.19 -9.87 11.82
CA ASP A 131 -7.41 -9.30 11.28
C ASP A 131 -7.06 -8.12 10.36
N ALA A 132 -7.56 -8.15 9.14
CA ALA A 132 -7.49 -7.04 8.20
C ALA A 132 -8.81 -6.26 8.23
N HIS A 133 -8.69 -4.97 8.44
CA HIS A 133 -9.80 -4.04 8.47
C HIS A 133 -9.75 -3.18 7.21
N LYS A 134 -10.50 -3.55 6.18
CA LYS A 134 -10.57 -2.80 4.91
C LYS A 134 -11.28 -1.48 5.11
N PHE A 135 -10.67 -0.42 4.62
CA PHE A 135 -11.27 0.91 4.62
C PHE A 135 -12.25 1.04 3.46
N LYS A 136 -13.42 1.65 3.74
CA LYS A 136 -14.39 2.05 2.73
C LYS A 136 -14.33 3.56 2.52
N LYS A 137 -14.83 4.04 1.39
CA LYS A 137 -14.83 5.48 1.04
C LYS A 137 -15.56 6.37 2.05
N ASP A 138 -16.48 5.80 2.84
CA ASP A 138 -17.20 6.49 3.91
C ASP A 138 -16.49 6.43 5.28
N ALA A 139 -15.21 6.04 5.29
CA ALA A 139 -14.40 5.79 6.49
C ALA A 139 -14.95 4.68 7.40
N SER A 140 -15.92 3.89 6.94
CA SER A 140 -16.32 2.66 7.61
C SER A 140 -15.28 1.55 7.39
N VAL A 141 -15.31 0.53 8.24
CA VAL A 141 -14.33 -0.55 8.23
C VAL A 141 -15.03 -1.88 8.06
N GLU A 142 -14.58 -2.69 7.11
CA GLU A 142 -14.99 -4.07 6.95
C GLU A 142 -13.90 -5.00 7.48
N VAL A 143 -14.25 -5.89 8.40
CA VAL A 143 -13.31 -6.83 9.00
C VAL A 143 -13.22 -8.08 8.15
N VAL A 144 -12.03 -8.41 7.67
CA VAL A 144 -11.72 -9.65 6.97
C VAL A 144 -10.81 -10.50 7.87
N HIS A 145 -11.31 -11.66 8.29
CA HIS A 145 -10.52 -12.59 9.07
C HIS A 145 -9.70 -13.48 8.14
N HIS A 146 -8.38 -13.39 8.24
CA HIS A 146 -7.49 -14.30 7.55
C HIS A 146 -7.26 -15.54 8.41
N ALA A 147 -7.89 -16.66 8.03
CA ALA A 147 -7.65 -17.95 8.66
C ALA A 147 -6.18 -18.36 8.45
N PRO A 148 -5.54 -19.00 9.45
CA PRO A 148 -4.18 -19.48 9.30
C PRO A 148 -4.16 -20.55 8.20
N HIS A 149 -3.33 -20.34 7.17
CA HIS A 149 -3.00 -21.40 6.25
C HIS A 149 -2.25 -22.49 7.03
N LYS A 150 -2.82 -23.72 7.00
CA LYS A 150 -2.19 -24.91 7.57
C LYS A 150 -1.02 -25.35 6.73
#